data_cb8e7d1e0de8907e0ed8d6c8c078a461
#
_entry.id   cb8e7d1e0de8907e0ed8d6c8c078a461
#
_cell.length_a   1.000
_cell.length_b   1.000
_cell.length_c   1.000
_cell.angle_alpha   90.00
_cell.angle_beta   90.00
_cell.angle_gamma   90.00
#
_symmetry.space_group_name_H-M   'P 1'
#
loop_
_entity.id
_entity.type
_entity.pdbx_description
1 polymer ?
#
loop_
_entity_poly.entity_id
_entity_poly.type
_entity_poly.pdbx_seq_one_letter_code
_entity_poly.pdbx_strand_id
1 'polypeptide(L)'
;TLVTDRALLLIGEPGTAKSWLSEHLTAAINGDSTRVIQGTAGTTEEQIRYSWNYAMLIANGPSKEAMIPSPIYRAMEQGKIARVEEISRCASEVQDALISILSEKRISVPELGVEIPARKGFSVIATANTRDKGVNEMSAALKRRFNIVVLPTPDSLEAEMDIVQTRMEQLSGSLDLNARLPEAEVVEKVCTIFRELRKGATLDGKQKLKATSGVLSTAEAISLLANSMALAGSFGDGVITDYDLAAGLQGAIVKEDEKDGKAWEEYLENIMKKRGSRWLSLYQECKELNR
;
A
#
# COMPACT_ATOMS: atom_id res chain seq x y z
N THR A 1 -1.01 -8.38 -20.30
CA THR A 1 0.12 -8.75 -19.44
C THR A 1 0.08 -10.22 -19.05
N LEU A 2 -1.06 -10.73 -18.60
CA LEU A 2 -1.21 -12.13 -18.15
C LEU A 2 -1.12 -13.17 -19.28
N VAL A 3 -1.23 -12.74 -20.52
CA VAL A 3 -1.12 -13.60 -21.73
C VAL A 3 0.32 -13.60 -22.27
N THR A 4 1.16 -12.70 -21.79
CA THR A 4 2.57 -12.63 -22.18
C THR A 4 3.45 -13.36 -21.17
N ASP A 5 4.65 -13.74 -21.60
CA ASP A 5 5.63 -14.43 -20.72
C ASP A 5 6.30 -13.49 -19.69
N ARG A 6 5.94 -12.21 -19.68
CA ARG A 6 6.49 -11.22 -18.75
C ARG A 6 5.65 -11.12 -17.48
N ALA A 7 6.34 -10.91 -16.37
CA ALA A 7 5.73 -10.57 -15.10
C ALA A 7 5.07 -9.18 -15.13
N LEU A 8 4.21 -8.87 -14.17
CA LEU A 8 3.54 -7.57 -14.02
C LEU A 8 4.16 -6.79 -12.87
N LEU A 9 4.53 -5.54 -13.11
CA LEU A 9 4.98 -4.61 -12.08
C LEU A 9 4.02 -3.43 -11.95
N LEU A 10 3.40 -3.29 -10.80
CA LEU A 10 2.54 -2.18 -10.44
C LEU A 10 3.37 -1.11 -9.72
N ILE A 11 3.50 0.06 -10.31
CA ILE A 11 4.23 1.19 -9.74
C ILE A 11 3.26 2.31 -9.41
N GLY A 12 3.47 3.01 -8.32
CA GLY A 12 2.66 4.18 -7.96
C GLY A 12 3.07 4.76 -6.61
N GLU A 13 2.49 5.89 -6.27
CA GLU A 13 2.69 6.49 -4.94
C GLU A 13 2.12 5.59 -3.83
N PRO A 14 2.58 5.73 -2.58
CA PRO A 14 1.95 5.06 -1.46
C PRO A 14 0.44 5.34 -1.43
N GLY A 15 -0.35 4.31 -1.10
CA GLY A 15 -1.81 4.45 -1.01
C GLY A 15 -2.59 4.46 -2.34
N THR A 16 -1.95 4.15 -3.49
CA THR A 16 -2.62 3.99 -4.79
C THR A 16 -3.19 2.59 -5.03
N ALA A 17 -3.48 1.85 -3.98
CA ALA A 17 -4.12 0.52 -4.02
C ALA A 17 -3.34 -0.57 -4.80
N LYS A 18 -1.99 -0.45 -4.96
CA LYS A 18 -1.17 -1.44 -5.66
C LYS A 18 -1.31 -2.84 -5.08
N SER A 19 -1.15 -2.98 -3.77
CA SER A 19 -1.23 -4.27 -3.06
C SER A 19 -2.64 -4.84 -3.11
N TRP A 20 -3.66 -4.00 -2.99
CA TRP A 20 -5.05 -4.41 -3.14
C TRP A 20 -5.32 -4.98 -4.54
N LEU A 21 -4.86 -4.28 -5.58
CA LEU A 21 -5.02 -4.71 -6.97
C LEU A 21 -4.24 -6.02 -7.24
N SER A 22 -3.00 -6.12 -6.76
CA SER A 22 -2.19 -7.33 -6.93
C SER A 22 -2.83 -8.54 -6.25
N GLU A 23 -3.39 -8.35 -5.06
CA GLU A 23 -4.09 -9.37 -4.30
C GLU A 23 -5.33 -9.88 -5.02
N HIS A 24 -6.22 -8.97 -5.42
CA HIS A 24 -7.47 -9.34 -6.07
C HIS A 24 -7.27 -9.95 -7.46
N LEU A 25 -6.31 -9.43 -8.25
CA LEU A 25 -5.94 -10.04 -9.52
C LEU A 25 -5.40 -11.47 -9.33
N THR A 26 -4.54 -11.65 -8.34
CA THR A 26 -3.97 -12.98 -8.06
C THR A 26 -5.05 -13.95 -7.57
N ALA A 27 -5.92 -13.50 -6.67
CA ALA A 27 -7.04 -14.31 -6.19
C ALA A 27 -8.01 -14.71 -7.33
N ALA A 28 -8.34 -13.77 -8.21
CA ALA A 28 -9.21 -14.03 -9.36
C ALA A 28 -8.62 -15.06 -10.33
N ILE A 29 -7.30 -15.10 -10.49
CA ILE A 29 -6.63 -16.01 -11.44
C ILE A 29 -6.31 -17.36 -10.81
N ASN A 30 -5.79 -17.35 -9.59
CA ASN A 30 -5.31 -18.55 -8.90
C ASN A 30 -6.38 -19.27 -8.07
N GLY A 31 -7.46 -18.56 -7.69
CA GLY A 31 -8.41 -18.95 -6.65
C GLY A 31 -7.96 -18.56 -5.23
N ASP A 32 -6.73 -18.09 -5.05
CA ASP A 32 -6.15 -17.57 -3.79
C ASP A 32 -5.02 -16.59 -4.07
N SER A 33 -4.65 -15.76 -3.07
CA SER A 33 -3.56 -14.78 -3.14
C SER A 33 -2.46 -15.02 -2.09
N THR A 34 -2.38 -16.20 -1.52
CA THR A 34 -1.55 -16.51 -0.35
C THR A 34 -0.06 -16.68 -0.66
N ARG A 35 0.31 -16.86 -1.95
CA ARG A 35 1.71 -16.98 -2.38
C ARG A 35 2.34 -15.59 -2.50
N VAL A 36 2.62 -14.98 -1.36
CA VAL A 36 3.15 -13.60 -1.28
C VAL A 36 4.48 -13.57 -0.54
N ILE A 37 5.38 -12.71 -1.04
CA ILE A 37 6.61 -12.29 -0.37
C ILE A 37 6.52 -10.79 -0.15
N GLN A 38 6.68 -10.35 1.09
CA GLN A 38 6.79 -8.95 1.44
C GLN A 38 8.26 -8.53 1.34
N GLY A 39 8.58 -7.65 0.41
CA GLY A 39 9.92 -7.10 0.22
C GLY A 39 10.28 -6.15 1.37
N THR A 40 11.42 -6.39 1.97
CA THR A 40 12.04 -5.56 3.01
C THR A 40 13.55 -5.52 2.80
N ALA A 41 14.24 -4.64 3.51
CA ALA A 41 15.71 -4.61 3.49
C ALA A 41 16.34 -5.91 4.06
N GLY A 42 15.60 -6.65 4.88
CA GLY A 42 16.02 -7.94 5.44
C GLY A 42 15.56 -9.17 4.64
N THR A 43 14.90 -8.99 3.51
CA THR A 43 14.52 -10.11 2.65
C THR A 43 15.77 -10.77 2.07
N THR A 44 15.84 -12.10 2.15
CA THR A 44 16.99 -12.89 1.67
C THR A 44 16.66 -13.63 0.38
N GLU A 45 17.72 -14.09 -0.32
CA GLU A 45 17.57 -14.93 -1.51
C GLU A 45 16.84 -16.25 -1.20
N GLU A 46 17.07 -16.81 -0.01
CA GLU A 46 16.39 -18.03 0.44
C GLU A 46 14.88 -17.88 0.49
N GLN A 47 14.39 -16.70 0.90
CA GLN A 47 12.96 -16.41 0.91
C GLN A 47 12.36 -16.30 -0.51
N ILE A 48 13.20 -16.01 -1.51
CA ILE A 48 12.80 -15.97 -2.93
C ILE A 48 12.80 -17.37 -3.55
N ARG A 49 13.81 -18.18 -3.23
CA ARG A 49 14.04 -19.48 -3.87
C ARG A 49 13.51 -20.64 -3.01
N TYR A 50 14.24 -21.02 -2.00
CA TYR A 50 13.93 -22.05 -1.01
C TYR A 50 14.87 -21.89 0.18
N SER A 51 14.50 -22.45 1.30
CA SER A 51 15.34 -22.57 2.49
C SER A 51 15.40 -24.02 2.96
N TRP A 52 16.17 -24.28 4.02
CA TRP A 52 16.32 -25.60 4.58
C TRP A 52 15.77 -25.69 6.01
N ASN A 53 15.11 -26.79 6.33
CA ASN A 53 14.93 -27.21 7.71
C ASN A 53 16.27 -27.73 8.22
N TYR A 54 17.02 -26.91 8.94
CA TYR A 54 18.38 -27.21 9.39
C TYR A 54 18.44 -28.44 10.29
N ALA A 55 17.42 -28.71 11.11
CA ALA A 55 17.37 -29.91 11.94
C ALA A 55 17.33 -31.18 11.07
N MET A 56 16.51 -31.20 10.03
CA MET A 56 16.43 -32.32 9.09
C MET A 56 17.68 -32.42 8.22
N LEU A 57 18.22 -31.27 7.78
CA LEU A 57 19.44 -31.22 6.98
C LEU A 57 20.65 -31.84 7.73
N ILE A 58 20.78 -31.51 9.02
CA ILE A 58 21.86 -32.06 9.85
C ILE A 58 21.66 -33.58 10.11
N ALA A 59 20.43 -34.00 10.36
CA ALA A 59 20.13 -35.38 10.68
C ALA A 59 20.23 -36.33 9.48
N ASN A 60 19.74 -35.89 8.30
CA ASN A 60 19.48 -36.76 7.15
C ASN A 60 20.21 -36.33 5.86
N GLY A 61 20.93 -35.19 5.89
CA GLY A 61 21.50 -34.58 4.70
C GLY A 61 20.47 -33.86 3.85
N PRO A 62 20.91 -33.30 2.68
CA PRO A 62 20.01 -32.62 1.74
C PRO A 62 18.97 -33.61 1.18
N SER A 63 17.69 -33.25 1.33
CA SER A 63 16.57 -34.01 0.79
C SER A 63 15.39 -33.10 0.45
N LYS A 64 14.45 -33.59 -0.36
CA LYS A 64 13.21 -32.80 -0.67
C LYS A 64 12.39 -32.51 0.58
N GLU A 65 12.39 -33.41 1.54
CA GLU A 65 11.68 -33.30 2.81
C GLU A 65 12.29 -32.23 3.72
N ALA A 66 13.63 -32.06 3.65
CA ALA A 66 14.34 -31.02 4.39
C ALA A 66 14.23 -29.63 3.72
N MET A 67 13.87 -29.57 2.44
CA MET A 67 13.73 -28.32 1.72
C MET A 67 12.39 -27.62 2.04
N ILE A 68 12.44 -26.34 2.32
CA ILE A 68 11.28 -25.48 2.55
C ILE A 68 11.08 -24.58 1.31
N PRO A 69 10.12 -24.90 0.44
CA PRO A 69 9.89 -24.13 -0.78
C PRO A 69 9.31 -22.75 -0.48
N SER A 70 9.82 -21.71 -1.15
CA SER A 70 9.30 -20.36 -1.08
C SER A 70 7.90 -20.24 -1.73
N PRO A 71 7.18 -19.12 -1.52
CA PRO A 71 5.95 -18.82 -2.27
C PRO A 71 6.16 -18.82 -3.79
N ILE A 72 7.30 -18.33 -4.29
CA ILE A 72 7.62 -18.34 -5.72
C ILE A 72 7.88 -19.78 -6.20
N TYR A 73 8.67 -20.56 -5.48
CA TYR A 73 8.91 -21.96 -5.80
C TYR A 73 7.58 -22.73 -5.93
N ARG A 74 6.68 -22.59 -4.95
CA ARG A 74 5.34 -23.23 -4.97
C ARG A 74 4.50 -22.77 -6.15
N ALA A 75 4.56 -21.48 -6.48
CA ALA A 75 3.85 -20.95 -7.65
C ALA A 75 4.39 -21.55 -8.95
N MET A 76 5.72 -21.71 -9.07
CA MET A 76 6.36 -22.36 -10.23
C MET A 76 5.92 -23.81 -10.40
N GLU A 77 5.95 -24.60 -9.33
CA GLU A 77 5.51 -26.00 -9.37
C GLU A 77 4.04 -26.15 -9.75
N GLN A 78 3.21 -25.19 -9.38
CA GLN A 78 1.75 -25.26 -9.59
C GLN A 78 1.28 -24.54 -10.85
N GLY A 79 2.15 -23.81 -11.55
CA GLY A 79 1.77 -22.98 -12.69
C GLY A 79 0.86 -21.82 -12.29
N LYS A 80 1.10 -21.21 -11.14
CA LYS A 80 0.31 -20.12 -10.56
C LYS A 80 1.09 -18.82 -10.48
N ILE A 81 0.42 -17.74 -10.11
CA ILE A 81 1.02 -16.42 -9.90
C ILE A 81 1.51 -16.30 -8.47
N ALA A 82 2.75 -15.85 -8.28
CA ALA A 82 3.26 -15.37 -7.01
C ALA A 82 3.21 -13.83 -6.94
N ARG A 83 3.10 -13.28 -5.73
CA ARG A 83 3.15 -11.85 -5.47
C ARG A 83 4.45 -11.48 -4.77
N VAL A 84 5.05 -10.36 -5.18
CA VAL A 84 6.21 -9.77 -4.50
C VAL A 84 5.87 -8.31 -4.21
N GLU A 85 5.47 -8.03 -2.98
CA GLU A 85 5.11 -6.68 -2.56
C GLU A 85 6.37 -5.88 -2.20
N GLU A 86 6.37 -4.59 -2.55
CA GLU A 86 7.46 -3.65 -2.28
C GLU A 86 8.86 -4.14 -2.73
N ILE A 87 8.94 -4.69 -3.93
CA ILE A 87 10.18 -5.28 -4.48
C ILE A 87 11.36 -4.31 -4.46
N SER A 88 11.12 -3.01 -4.56
CA SER A 88 12.13 -1.95 -4.49
C SER A 88 12.83 -1.88 -3.12
N ARG A 89 12.26 -2.45 -2.06
CA ARG A 89 12.89 -2.52 -0.73
C ARG A 89 13.88 -3.68 -0.59
N CYS A 90 13.84 -4.63 -1.50
CA CYS A 90 14.78 -5.76 -1.48
C CYS A 90 16.18 -5.31 -1.87
N ALA A 91 17.19 -5.92 -1.26
CA ALA A 91 18.59 -5.75 -1.65
C ALA A 91 18.82 -6.18 -3.11
N SER A 92 19.92 -5.71 -3.72
CA SER A 92 20.25 -6.00 -5.14
C SER A 92 20.38 -7.50 -5.40
N GLU A 93 20.95 -8.24 -4.48
CA GLU A 93 21.16 -9.70 -4.58
C GLU A 93 19.82 -10.44 -4.70
N VAL A 94 18.81 -10.00 -3.95
CA VAL A 94 17.45 -10.55 -4.00
C VAL A 94 16.77 -10.21 -5.34
N GLN A 95 16.97 -8.99 -5.83
CA GLN A 95 16.49 -8.59 -7.16
C GLN A 95 17.14 -9.41 -8.28
N ASP A 96 18.43 -9.72 -8.18
CA ASP A 96 19.14 -10.54 -9.15
C ASP A 96 18.66 -12.01 -9.14
N ALA A 97 18.32 -12.57 -7.98
CA ALA A 97 17.69 -13.89 -7.89
C ALA A 97 16.35 -13.91 -8.65
N LEU A 98 15.55 -12.84 -8.56
CA LEU A 98 14.30 -12.72 -9.31
C LEU A 98 14.54 -12.60 -10.83
N ILE A 99 15.59 -11.90 -11.25
CA ILE A 99 15.97 -11.81 -12.69
C ILE A 99 16.19 -13.20 -13.28
N SER A 100 16.96 -14.05 -12.58
CA SER A 100 17.24 -15.42 -12.99
C SER A 100 15.94 -16.23 -13.12
N ILE A 101 15.11 -16.24 -12.11
CA ILE A 101 13.82 -16.96 -12.08
C ILE A 101 12.88 -16.51 -13.22
N LEU A 102 12.76 -15.19 -13.41
CA LEU A 102 11.86 -14.65 -14.43
C LEU A 102 12.36 -14.90 -15.87
N SER A 103 13.69 -14.96 -16.06
CA SER A 103 14.31 -15.16 -17.35
C SER A 103 14.35 -16.64 -17.75
N GLU A 104 14.80 -17.48 -16.83
CA GLU A 104 15.08 -18.88 -17.10
C GLU A 104 13.89 -19.79 -16.82
N LYS A 105 12.89 -19.28 -16.08
CA LYS A 105 11.71 -20.03 -15.66
C LYS A 105 12.06 -21.34 -14.94
N ARG A 106 13.12 -21.31 -14.16
CA ARG A 106 13.59 -22.44 -13.35
C ARG A 106 14.31 -21.98 -12.08
N ILE A 107 14.33 -22.85 -11.09
CA ILE A 107 15.14 -22.70 -9.86
C ILE A 107 16.06 -23.91 -9.80
N SER A 108 17.37 -23.67 -9.74
CA SER A 108 18.37 -24.69 -9.48
C SER A 108 18.47 -24.98 -7.98
N VAL A 109 18.55 -26.25 -7.61
CA VAL A 109 18.79 -26.73 -6.25
C VAL A 109 20.07 -27.58 -6.27
N PRO A 110 21.26 -26.94 -6.22
CA PRO A 110 22.53 -27.62 -6.40
C PRO A 110 22.75 -28.75 -5.39
N GLU A 111 22.29 -28.59 -4.16
CA GLU A 111 22.43 -29.58 -3.08
C GLU A 111 21.72 -30.90 -3.39
N LEU A 112 20.71 -30.87 -4.23
CA LEU A 112 19.97 -32.03 -4.70
C LEU A 112 20.34 -32.45 -6.12
N GLY A 113 21.16 -31.65 -6.81
CA GLY A 113 21.47 -31.83 -8.23
C GLY A 113 20.27 -31.76 -9.16
N VAL A 114 19.24 -30.98 -8.82
CA VAL A 114 18.02 -30.87 -9.60
C VAL A 114 17.72 -29.43 -10.02
N GLU A 115 16.98 -29.31 -11.11
CA GLU A 115 16.37 -28.05 -11.54
C GLU A 115 14.85 -28.17 -11.49
N ILE A 116 14.19 -27.14 -11.00
CA ILE A 116 12.73 -27.07 -10.90
C ILE A 116 12.24 -26.13 -11.98
N PRO A 117 11.69 -26.65 -13.09
CA PRO A 117 11.14 -25.80 -14.14
C PRO A 117 9.76 -25.26 -13.75
N ALA A 118 9.46 -24.04 -14.18
CA ALA A 118 8.14 -23.48 -14.02
C ALA A 118 7.10 -24.19 -14.90
N ARG A 119 5.97 -24.55 -14.31
CA ARG A 119 4.83 -25.03 -15.09
C ARG A 119 4.16 -23.88 -15.84
N LYS A 120 3.47 -24.21 -16.94
CA LYS A 120 2.67 -23.25 -17.71
C LYS A 120 1.68 -22.53 -16.81
N GLY A 121 1.62 -21.20 -16.95
CA GLY A 121 0.78 -20.34 -16.11
C GLY A 121 1.54 -19.63 -15.00
N PHE A 122 2.79 -20.03 -14.69
CA PHE A 122 3.60 -19.33 -13.71
C PHE A 122 3.91 -17.90 -14.17
N SER A 123 3.66 -16.95 -13.29
CA SER A 123 4.06 -15.56 -13.43
C SER A 123 4.26 -14.89 -12.06
N VAL A 124 4.72 -13.65 -12.07
CA VAL A 124 4.87 -12.82 -10.87
C VAL A 124 4.14 -11.51 -11.06
N ILE A 125 3.40 -11.09 -10.04
CA ILE A 125 2.90 -9.72 -9.89
C ILE A 125 3.71 -9.07 -8.77
N ALA A 126 4.41 -7.98 -9.11
CA ALA A 126 5.21 -7.23 -8.14
C ALA A 126 4.64 -5.82 -7.96
N THR A 127 4.87 -5.23 -6.78
CA THR A 127 4.55 -3.83 -6.50
C THR A 127 5.81 -3.05 -6.11
N ALA A 128 5.85 -1.77 -6.48
CA ALA A 128 6.92 -0.86 -6.08
C ALA A 128 6.38 0.55 -5.85
N ASN A 129 6.98 1.28 -4.92
CA ASN A 129 6.68 2.69 -4.69
C ASN A 129 7.58 3.58 -5.55
N THR A 130 7.05 4.73 -6.01
CA THR A 130 7.81 5.69 -6.83
C THR A 130 8.72 6.60 -6.01
N ARG A 131 8.46 6.80 -4.73
CA ARG A 131 9.07 7.84 -3.89
C ARG A 131 9.75 7.36 -2.61
N ASP A 132 9.96 6.07 -2.43
CA ASP A 132 10.64 5.61 -1.21
C ASP A 132 12.10 6.10 -1.20
N LYS A 133 12.40 7.07 -0.35
CA LYS A 133 13.78 7.51 -0.06
C LYS A 133 14.50 6.39 0.69
N GLY A 134 15.66 5.97 0.21
CA GLY A 134 16.46 4.90 0.82
C GLY A 134 16.16 3.50 0.31
N VAL A 135 15.47 3.39 -0.80
CA VAL A 135 15.18 2.15 -1.50
C VAL A 135 16.22 1.91 -2.59
N ASN A 136 16.61 0.65 -2.76
CA ASN A 136 17.45 0.24 -3.87
C ASN A 136 16.70 0.50 -5.18
N GLU A 137 17.28 1.29 -6.08
CA GLU A 137 16.70 1.45 -7.40
C GLU A 137 16.63 0.07 -8.08
N MET A 138 15.45 -0.27 -8.59
CA MET A 138 15.32 -1.48 -9.38
C MET A 138 16.21 -1.40 -10.60
N SER A 139 17.06 -2.42 -10.78
CA SER A 139 17.97 -2.48 -11.92
C SER A 139 17.19 -2.46 -13.24
N ALA A 140 17.81 -1.86 -14.28
CA ALA A 140 17.23 -1.88 -15.63
C ALA A 140 17.02 -3.31 -16.15
N ALA A 141 17.87 -4.24 -15.72
CA ALA A 141 17.75 -5.66 -16.04
C ALA A 141 16.46 -6.26 -15.45
N LEU A 142 16.15 -5.98 -14.19
CA LEU A 142 14.91 -6.45 -13.55
C LEU A 142 13.69 -5.80 -14.20
N LYS A 143 13.69 -4.47 -14.41
CA LYS A 143 12.58 -3.76 -15.05
C LYS A 143 12.20 -4.33 -16.42
N ARG A 144 13.18 -4.79 -17.21
CA ARG A 144 12.95 -5.41 -18.53
C ARG A 144 12.18 -6.74 -18.48
N ARG A 145 12.10 -7.41 -17.33
CA ARG A 145 11.36 -8.68 -17.14
C ARG A 145 9.89 -8.44 -16.80
N PHE A 146 9.52 -7.19 -16.56
CA PHE A 146 8.16 -6.81 -16.23
C PHE A 146 7.48 -6.02 -17.35
N ASN A 147 6.19 -6.19 -17.46
CA ASN A 147 5.31 -5.20 -18.03
C ASN A 147 4.92 -4.23 -16.92
N ILE A 148 5.26 -2.97 -17.11
CA ILE A 148 5.11 -1.94 -16.07
C ILE A 148 3.77 -1.23 -16.26
N VAL A 149 2.98 -1.17 -15.19
CA VAL A 149 1.75 -0.39 -15.12
C VAL A 149 1.89 0.64 -14.00
N VAL A 150 1.73 1.90 -14.34
CA VAL A 150 1.75 2.99 -13.37
C VAL A 150 0.33 3.27 -12.91
N LEU A 151 0.09 3.15 -11.59
CA LEU A 151 -1.18 3.49 -10.98
C LEU A 151 -1.13 4.97 -10.56
N PRO A 152 -1.94 5.82 -11.18
CA PRO A 152 -1.98 7.24 -10.84
C PRO A 152 -2.72 7.46 -9.50
N THR A 153 -2.49 8.61 -8.89
CA THR A 153 -3.40 9.15 -7.88
C THR A 153 -4.71 9.62 -8.53
N PRO A 154 -5.83 9.68 -7.80
CA PRO A 154 -7.08 10.17 -8.36
C PRO A 154 -6.94 11.58 -8.97
N ASP A 155 -7.47 11.77 -10.18
CA ASP A 155 -7.29 13.01 -10.95
C ASP A 155 -8.10 14.18 -10.37
N SER A 156 -9.29 13.91 -9.86
CA SER A 156 -10.19 14.92 -9.30
C SER A 156 -10.56 14.64 -7.84
N LEU A 157 -11.12 15.63 -7.15
CA LEU A 157 -11.66 15.49 -5.80
C LEU A 157 -12.82 14.49 -5.80
N GLU A 158 -13.69 14.59 -6.78
CA GLU A 158 -14.87 13.74 -6.91
C GLU A 158 -14.47 12.28 -7.06
N ALA A 159 -13.48 11.98 -7.93
CA ALA A 159 -12.97 10.62 -8.10
C ALA A 159 -12.34 10.08 -6.80
N GLU A 160 -11.65 10.93 -6.02
CA GLU A 160 -11.08 10.53 -4.73
C GLU A 160 -12.18 10.26 -3.69
N MET A 161 -13.22 11.10 -3.66
CA MET A 161 -14.40 10.92 -2.79
C MET A 161 -15.14 9.62 -3.12
N ASP A 162 -15.36 9.31 -4.39
CA ASP A 162 -16.03 8.08 -4.83
C ASP A 162 -15.28 6.83 -4.38
N ILE A 163 -13.94 6.84 -4.49
CA ILE A 163 -13.09 5.74 -4.00
C ILE A 163 -13.25 5.58 -2.49
N VAL A 164 -13.16 6.68 -1.74
CA VAL A 164 -13.27 6.68 -0.29
C VAL A 164 -14.65 6.18 0.14
N GLN A 165 -15.71 6.66 -0.47
CA GLN A 165 -17.09 6.31 -0.14
C GLN A 165 -17.37 4.83 -0.42
N THR A 166 -16.97 4.33 -1.59
CA THR A 166 -17.07 2.91 -1.95
C THR A 166 -16.34 2.00 -0.95
N ARG A 167 -15.15 2.42 -0.50
CA ARG A 167 -14.39 1.65 0.50
C ARG A 167 -15.01 1.70 1.89
N MET A 168 -15.58 2.83 2.28
CA MET A 168 -16.31 2.94 3.56
C MET A 168 -17.55 2.05 3.58
N GLU A 169 -18.30 1.96 2.48
CA GLU A 169 -19.43 1.04 2.35
C GLU A 169 -19.00 -0.43 2.50
N GLN A 170 -17.89 -0.83 1.86
CA GLN A 170 -17.35 -2.19 1.97
C GLN A 170 -16.86 -2.50 3.39
N LEU A 171 -16.20 -1.55 4.04
CA LEU A 171 -15.68 -1.71 5.41
C LEU A 171 -16.82 -1.77 6.43
N SER A 172 -17.86 -0.95 6.29
CA SER A 172 -19.00 -0.96 7.22
C SER A 172 -19.71 -2.30 7.28
N GLY A 173 -19.78 -3.02 6.15
CA GLY A 173 -20.35 -4.37 6.09
C GLY A 173 -19.50 -5.44 6.80
N SER A 174 -18.21 -5.18 7.03
CA SER A 174 -17.28 -6.10 7.70
C SER A 174 -17.00 -5.72 9.16
N LEU A 175 -17.25 -4.47 9.54
CA LEU A 175 -17.09 -3.94 10.88
C LEU A 175 -18.47 -3.97 11.53
N ASP A 176 -18.65 -4.77 12.58
CA ASP A 176 -19.88 -4.81 13.38
C ASP A 176 -19.95 -3.55 14.28
N LEU A 177 -20.02 -2.38 13.65
CA LEU A 177 -20.05 -1.07 14.31
C LEU A 177 -21.47 -0.51 14.27
N ASN A 178 -21.95 -0.05 15.43
CA ASN A 178 -23.19 0.72 15.51
C ASN A 178 -22.94 2.18 15.05
N ALA A 179 -22.49 2.34 13.80
CA ALA A 179 -22.10 3.62 13.23
C ALA A 179 -22.71 3.78 11.82
N ARG A 180 -23.06 5.02 11.49
CA ARG A 180 -23.53 5.38 10.16
C ARG A 180 -22.34 5.62 9.23
N LEU A 181 -22.56 5.39 7.94
CA LEU A 181 -21.61 5.79 6.92
C LEU A 181 -21.35 7.30 6.99
N PRO A 182 -20.11 7.74 6.71
CA PRO A 182 -19.79 9.16 6.68
C PRO A 182 -20.63 9.88 5.61
N GLU A 183 -21.18 11.02 5.97
CA GLU A 183 -21.89 11.88 5.02
C GLU A 183 -20.92 12.40 3.96
N ALA A 184 -21.45 12.71 2.77
CA ALA A 184 -20.64 13.21 1.64
C ALA A 184 -19.84 14.46 2.00
N GLU A 185 -20.38 15.34 2.87
CA GLU A 185 -19.69 16.53 3.35
C GLU A 185 -18.47 16.19 4.20
N VAL A 186 -18.57 15.16 5.04
CA VAL A 186 -17.47 14.66 5.89
C VAL A 186 -16.34 14.11 5.01
N VAL A 187 -16.69 13.30 4.01
CA VAL A 187 -15.74 12.76 3.02
C VAL A 187 -15.07 13.90 2.24
N GLU A 188 -15.85 14.89 1.78
CA GLU A 188 -15.36 16.07 1.06
C GLU A 188 -14.31 16.84 1.88
N LYS A 189 -14.59 17.11 3.17
CA LYS A 189 -13.67 17.82 4.06
C LYS A 189 -12.32 17.07 4.16
N VAL A 190 -12.34 15.78 4.43
CA VAL A 190 -11.11 14.97 4.59
C VAL A 190 -10.33 14.91 3.27
N CYS A 191 -10.98 14.56 2.17
CA CYS A 191 -10.34 14.48 0.85
C CYS A 191 -9.76 15.82 0.41
N THR A 192 -10.45 16.93 0.68
CA THR A 192 -9.97 18.28 0.38
C THR A 192 -8.70 18.60 1.13
N ILE A 193 -8.67 18.42 2.46
CA ILE A 193 -7.51 18.67 3.31
C ILE A 193 -6.31 17.87 2.82
N PHE A 194 -6.50 16.57 2.64
CA PHE A 194 -5.44 15.66 2.21
C PHE A 194 -4.89 16.03 0.84
N ARG A 195 -5.78 16.33 -0.11
CA ARG A 195 -5.39 16.68 -1.48
C ARG A 195 -4.62 17.99 -1.54
N GLU A 196 -5.03 19.00 -0.79
CA GLU A 196 -4.36 20.30 -0.74
C GLU A 196 -2.99 20.24 -0.10
N LEU A 197 -2.88 19.59 1.04
CA LEU A 197 -1.59 19.41 1.73
C LEU A 197 -0.63 18.53 0.91
N ARG A 198 -1.14 17.47 0.27
CA ARG A 198 -0.37 16.61 -0.64
C ARG A 198 0.15 17.36 -1.86
N LYS A 199 -0.68 18.23 -2.45
CA LYS A 199 -0.31 19.05 -3.61
C LYS A 199 0.54 20.28 -3.26
N GLY A 200 0.52 20.70 -2.00
CA GLY A 200 1.14 21.94 -1.57
C GLY A 200 0.47 23.20 -2.13
N ALA A 201 -0.82 23.12 -2.44
CA ALA A 201 -1.63 24.23 -2.92
C ALA A 201 -3.12 23.99 -2.68
N THR A 202 -3.90 25.06 -2.52
CA THR A 202 -5.37 24.98 -2.48
C THR A 202 -5.93 24.39 -3.78
N LEU A 203 -7.15 23.82 -3.73
CA LEU A 203 -7.79 23.19 -4.90
C LEU A 203 -7.94 24.17 -6.09
N ASP A 204 -8.19 25.43 -5.80
CA ASP A 204 -8.28 26.51 -6.81
C ASP A 204 -6.92 27.01 -7.31
N GLY A 205 -5.82 26.51 -6.74
CA GLY A 205 -4.43 26.86 -7.09
C GLY A 205 -4.00 28.27 -6.67
N LYS A 206 -4.83 29.03 -5.95
CA LYS A 206 -4.54 30.44 -5.63
C LYS A 206 -3.53 30.61 -4.49
N GLN A 207 -3.47 29.65 -3.57
CA GLN A 207 -2.55 29.73 -2.43
C GLN A 207 -1.62 28.52 -2.41
N LYS A 208 -0.33 28.80 -2.25
CA LYS A 208 0.70 27.77 -2.01
C LYS A 208 0.69 27.41 -0.54
N LEU A 209 0.85 26.12 -0.25
CA LEU A 209 0.89 25.56 1.10
C LEU A 209 2.25 24.94 1.36
N LYS A 210 2.64 24.87 2.61
CA LYS A 210 3.81 24.08 3.01
C LYS A 210 3.47 22.60 2.90
N ALA A 211 4.34 21.84 2.27
CA ALA A 211 4.21 20.40 2.20
C ALA A 211 4.49 19.78 3.57
N THR A 212 3.68 18.78 3.91
CA THR A 212 3.90 17.94 5.10
C THR A 212 4.85 16.79 4.74
N SER A 213 5.46 16.17 5.74
CA SER A 213 6.31 14.98 5.57
C SER A 213 5.51 13.75 5.16
N GLY A 214 4.25 13.67 5.58
CA GLY A 214 3.33 12.59 5.27
C GLY A 214 2.84 12.61 3.81
N VAL A 215 2.53 11.44 3.27
CA VAL A 215 2.03 11.30 1.89
C VAL A 215 0.57 11.74 1.78
N LEU A 216 -0.19 11.66 2.87
CA LEU A 216 -1.62 11.98 2.94
C LEU A 216 -2.40 11.29 1.78
N SER A 217 -2.23 9.99 1.70
CA SER A 217 -2.79 9.18 0.63
C SER A 217 -4.29 8.96 0.80
N THR A 218 -4.98 8.55 -0.29
CA THR A 218 -6.39 8.13 -0.24
C THR A 218 -6.61 6.97 0.74
N ALA A 219 -5.64 6.07 0.91
CA ALA A 219 -5.71 5.00 1.90
C ALA A 219 -5.68 5.53 3.34
N GLU A 220 -4.90 6.58 3.62
CA GLU A 220 -4.89 7.25 4.93
C GLU A 220 -6.21 7.99 5.18
N ALA A 221 -6.83 8.59 4.16
CA ALA A 221 -8.16 9.20 4.28
C ALA A 221 -9.23 8.15 4.65
N ILE A 222 -9.19 6.97 4.02
CA ILE A 222 -10.07 5.84 4.36
C ILE A 222 -9.84 5.39 5.80
N SER A 223 -8.59 5.22 6.21
CA SER A 223 -8.25 4.82 7.58
C SER A 223 -8.71 5.82 8.62
N LEU A 224 -8.55 7.12 8.34
CA LEU A 224 -9.02 8.20 9.21
C LEU A 224 -10.54 8.13 9.39
N LEU A 225 -11.29 8.05 8.30
CA LEU A 225 -12.75 7.97 8.35
C LEU A 225 -13.25 6.69 9.03
N ALA A 226 -12.58 5.55 8.81
CA ALA A 226 -12.90 4.30 9.49
C ALA A 226 -12.68 4.41 11.01
N ASN A 227 -11.61 5.05 11.44
CA ASN A 227 -11.34 5.33 12.86
C ASN A 227 -12.37 6.29 13.45
N SER A 228 -12.71 7.38 12.74
CA SER A 228 -13.74 8.32 13.20
C SER A 228 -15.11 7.65 13.30
N MET A 229 -15.44 6.77 12.35
CA MET A 229 -16.66 5.97 12.41
C MET A 229 -16.67 5.01 13.61
N ALA A 230 -15.54 4.39 13.91
CA ALA A 230 -15.41 3.50 15.07
C ALA A 230 -15.56 4.27 16.40
N LEU A 231 -14.99 5.48 16.49
CA LEU A 231 -15.15 6.35 17.66
C LEU A 231 -16.61 6.77 17.85
N ALA A 232 -17.25 7.27 16.79
CA ALA A 232 -18.65 7.67 16.82
C ALA A 232 -19.59 6.52 17.22
N GLY A 233 -19.34 5.30 16.73
CA GLY A 233 -20.15 4.13 17.05
C GLY A 233 -19.92 3.56 18.44
N SER A 234 -18.71 3.72 19.00
CA SER A 234 -18.35 3.18 20.31
C SER A 234 -18.60 4.15 21.46
N PHE A 235 -18.45 5.44 21.23
CA PHE A 235 -18.48 6.47 22.26
C PHE A 235 -19.52 7.57 22.02
N GLY A 236 -20.16 7.59 20.84
CA GLY A 236 -21.18 8.56 20.44
C GLY A 236 -22.50 7.90 20.05
N ASP A 237 -23.26 8.62 19.26
CA ASP A 237 -24.57 8.20 18.72
C ASP A 237 -24.48 7.50 17.35
N GLY A 238 -23.28 7.19 16.90
CA GLY A 238 -22.98 6.56 15.60
C GLY A 238 -22.85 7.54 14.45
N VAL A 239 -22.91 8.86 14.69
CA VAL A 239 -22.71 9.90 13.68
C VAL A 239 -21.33 10.54 13.88
N ILE A 240 -20.52 10.56 12.82
CA ILE A 240 -19.20 11.20 12.86
C ILE A 240 -19.35 12.71 13.09
N THR A 241 -18.71 13.22 14.12
CA THR A 241 -18.67 14.65 14.45
C THR A 241 -17.34 15.28 13.97
N ASP A 242 -17.31 16.61 13.94
CA ASP A 242 -16.07 17.34 13.64
C ASP A 242 -14.97 17.09 14.71
N TYR A 243 -15.34 16.73 15.95
CA TYR A 243 -14.42 16.30 16.99
C TYR A 243 -13.73 14.96 16.66
N ASP A 244 -14.52 13.96 16.20
CA ASP A 244 -13.97 12.66 15.79
C ASP A 244 -12.99 12.80 14.61
N LEU A 245 -13.30 13.72 13.69
CA LEU A 245 -12.41 14.03 12.56
C LEU A 245 -11.14 14.74 12.98
N ALA A 246 -11.24 15.72 13.90
CA ALA A 246 -10.12 16.55 14.32
C ALA A 246 -9.01 15.69 14.95
N ALA A 247 -9.37 14.75 15.81
CA ALA A 247 -8.43 13.82 16.44
C ALA A 247 -7.68 12.97 15.39
N GLY A 248 -8.41 12.45 14.38
CA GLY A 248 -7.83 11.68 13.29
C GLY A 248 -6.94 12.52 12.38
N LEU A 249 -7.36 13.75 12.04
CA LEU A 249 -6.60 14.68 11.20
C LEU A 249 -5.27 15.07 11.84
N GLN A 250 -5.27 15.39 13.13
CA GLN A 250 -4.06 15.72 13.87
C GLN A 250 -3.02 14.60 13.76
N GLY A 251 -3.43 13.35 14.05
CA GLY A 251 -2.53 12.19 14.02
C GLY A 251 -2.08 11.78 12.60
N ALA A 252 -2.90 12.06 11.58
CA ALA A 252 -2.54 11.76 10.20
C ALA A 252 -1.55 12.78 9.61
N ILE A 253 -1.67 14.05 9.98
CA ILE A 253 -0.91 15.16 9.38
C ILE A 253 0.37 15.44 10.16
N VAL A 254 0.28 15.49 11.50
CA VAL A 254 1.42 15.80 12.39
C VAL A 254 1.98 14.48 12.92
N LYS A 255 3.01 13.94 12.24
CA LYS A 255 3.58 12.64 12.65
C LYS A 255 4.73 12.82 13.65
N GLU A 256 5.85 13.37 13.26
CA GLU A 256 7.03 13.48 14.14
C GLU A 256 7.83 14.76 13.93
N ASP A 257 7.52 15.56 12.90
CA ASP A 257 8.31 16.73 12.52
C ASP A 257 7.62 18.02 12.99
N GLU A 258 8.37 18.88 13.69
CA GLU A 258 7.95 20.25 14.03
C GLU A 258 7.48 21.05 12.80
N LYS A 259 7.96 20.68 11.61
CA LYS A 259 7.56 21.29 10.35
C LYS A 259 6.11 20.94 9.99
N ASP A 260 5.70 19.71 10.26
CA ASP A 260 4.32 19.27 10.01
C ASP A 260 3.33 20.03 10.89
N GLY A 261 3.67 20.22 12.18
CA GLY A 261 2.88 21.04 13.09
C GLY A 261 2.71 22.47 12.60
N LYS A 262 3.79 23.10 12.14
CA LYS A 262 3.76 24.46 11.59
C LYS A 262 2.97 24.55 10.27
N ALA A 263 3.11 23.55 9.40
CA ALA A 263 2.36 23.50 8.14
C ALA A 263 0.85 23.32 8.41
N TRP A 264 0.50 22.46 9.39
CA TRP A 264 -0.87 22.27 9.81
C TRP A 264 -1.48 23.53 10.44
N GLU A 265 -0.78 24.19 11.34
CA GLU A 265 -1.22 25.47 11.95
C GLU A 265 -1.46 26.55 10.89
N GLU A 266 -0.53 26.70 9.93
CA GLU A 266 -0.71 27.63 8.82
C GLU A 266 -1.92 27.28 7.96
N TYR A 267 -2.19 25.99 7.72
CA TYR A 267 -3.36 25.55 6.99
C TYR A 267 -4.66 25.89 7.73
N LEU A 268 -4.71 25.64 9.03
CA LEU A 268 -5.85 25.97 9.89
C LEU A 268 -6.18 27.46 9.83
N GLU A 269 -5.19 28.33 10.10
CA GLU A 269 -5.41 29.78 10.21
C GLU A 269 -5.63 30.47 8.85
N ASN A 270 -4.92 30.06 7.82
CA ASN A 270 -4.93 30.75 6.54
C ASN A 270 -5.95 30.21 5.55
N ILE A 271 -6.33 28.94 5.66
CA ILE A 271 -7.22 28.26 4.71
C ILE A 271 -8.53 27.86 5.38
N MET A 272 -8.49 26.95 6.35
CA MET A 272 -9.71 26.36 6.91
C MET A 272 -10.62 27.40 7.56
N LYS A 273 -10.05 28.26 8.38
CA LYS A 273 -10.77 29.37 9.04
C LYS A 273 -11.52 30.30 8.07
N LYS A 274 -11.02 30.44 6.85
CA LYS A 274 -11.56 31.36 5.83
C LYS A 274 -12.58 30.73 4.88
N ARG A 275 -12.82 29.42 5.00
CA ARG A 275 -13.73 28.67 4.10
C ARG A 275 -15.23 28.82 4.41
N GLY A 276 -15.58 29.56 5.42
CA GLY A 276 -17.00 29.81 5.78
C GLY A 276 -17.53 28.85 6.84
N SER A 277 -18.83 28.97 7.12
CA SER A 277 -19.48 28.35 8.30
C SER A 277 -19.39 26.84 8.35
N ARG A 278 -19.43 26.15 7.19
CA ARG A 278 -19.32 24.67 7.12
C ARG A 278 -18.01 24.11 7.66
N TRP A 279 -16.95 24.92 7.68
CA TRP A 279 -15.60 24.53 8.13
C TRP A 279 -15.25 25.02 9.53
N LEU A 280 -16.08 25.93 10.08
CA LEU A 280 -15.75 26.63 11.33
C LEU A 280 -15.70 25.70 12.52
N SER A 281 -16.64 24.77 12.63
CA SER A 281 -16.67 23.77 13.70
C SER A 281 -15.41 22.88 13.65
N LEU A 282 -15.11 22.29 12.52
CA LEU A 282 -13.91 21.47 12.34
C LEU A 282 -12.62 22.26 12.63
N TYR A 283 -12.55 23.53 12.20
CA TYR A 283 -11.42 24.41 12.52
C TYR A 283 -11.25 24.58 14.05
N GLN A 284 -12.34 24.81 14.78
CA GLN A 284 -12.31 25.00 16.22
C GLN A 284 -11.80 23.75 16.94
N GLU A 285 -12.34 22.58 16.60
CA GLU A 285 -11.92 21.30 17.17
C GLU A 285 -10.44 21.00 16.87
N CYS A 286 -10.00 21.18 15.63
CA CYS A 286 -8.58 21.00 15.27
C CYS A 286 -7.66 21.97 16.02
N LYS A 287 -8.12 23.20 16.27
CA LYS A 287 -7.31 24.21 16.97
C LYS A 287 -7.19 23.91 18.47
N GLU A 288 -8.22 23.37 19.08
CA GLU A 288 -8.19 22.96 20.49
C GLU A 288 -7.21 21.82 20.73
N LEU A 289 -7.18 20.85 19.81
CA LEU A 289 -6.26 19.71 19.88
C LEU A 289 -4.80 20.07 19.57
N ASN A 290 -4.55 21.16 18.85
CA ASN A 290 -3.19 21.62 18.50
C ASN A 290 -2.55 22.52 19.57
N ARG A 291 -3.17 22.68 20.73
CA ARG A 291 -2.63 23.38 21.91
C ARG A 291 -1.83 22.44 22.80
#